data_63e5005fdb4d6aa8d5db555b38a6f92b
#
_entry.id   63e5005fdb4d6aa8d5db555b38a6f92b
#
_cell.length_a   1.000
_cell.length_b   1.000
_cell.length_c   1.000
_cell.angle_alpha   90.00
_cell.angle_beta   90.00
_cell.angle_gamma   90.00
#
_symmetry.space_group_name_H-M   'P 1'
#
loop_
_entity.id
_entity.type
_entity.pdbx_description
1 polymer ?
#
loop_
_entity_poly.entity_id
_entity_poly.type
_entity_poly.pdbx_seq_one_letter_code
_entity_poly.pdbx_strand_id
1 'polypeptide(L)'
;MFNLHGKETQNQIDPFHHFMLIKTYQQEFDWLNPWNKKDVVTRSGVASVVKTGKGKLMLLTSADLVANATLIEARRKNASLPSRMHLNRIDHALNLALLESSEKSFFEGLKALEWEIAEKGEAELPVLNPGQKKPFQGEITRLTVGHRQVRDTWLPILQLSLKEIPPQGSIVIQKQKAVGMVLNGSQGNHNVLPLQLVKGFLTNGTGIEQTGLAHRGFQWKSFSQPSLAGFAKIPENLEGVWVSRVLPYGTGSEVLNVGDYLTHIGKWELSREGQIEHSKWGNVLFDALFLEDLEPGQEVELSLYRKGKRLKLTTKVGIYQENGNRVPMKIFEKPPRYLIRGGLVFQELTVNYLEVWGQNWQNRAPLRLRLFKQLDRSRIEKFSKLKNLKNQDQERIVILSQVLPDAVNIGYQELRNLVVKRANGRKVIHLESLVEALKQPQTGLHRIEFLPGSERVQVVLPVVELAKADARIKNNFQIPRFQSL
;
A
#
# COMPACT_ATOMS: atom_id res chain seq x y z
N MET A 1 3.94 -12.35 -64.53
CA MET A 1 4.11 -13.13 -63.29
C MET A 1 4.19 -12.17 -62.14
N PHE A 2 3.07 -11.92 -61.46
CA PHE A 2 3.05 -11.08 -60.26
C PHE A 2 3.14 -12.01 -59.02
N ASN A 3 4.26 -11.93 -58.32
CA ASN A 3 4.44 -12.60 -57.01
C ASN A 3 3.67 -11.81 -55.97
N LEU A 4 2.51 -12.30 -55.58
CA LEU A 4 1.79 -11.88 -54.40
C LEU A 4 2.48 -12.58 -53.18
N HIS A 5 3.36 -11.85 -52.51
CA HIS A 5 3.80 -12.24 -51.17
C HIS A 5 2.60 -12.07 -50.22
N GLY A 6 1.99 -13.18 -49.86
CA GLY A 6 1.02 -13.24 -48.78
C GLY A 6 1.69 -12.76 -47.50
N LYS A 7 1.24 -11.64 -46.93
CA LYS A 7 1.51 -11.28 -45.55
C LYS A 7 0.93 -12.41 -44.70
N GLU A 8 1.76 -13.17 -44.02
CA GLU A 8 1.34 -14.03 -42.95
C GLU A 8 0.53 -13.19 -41.96
N THR A 9 -0.75 -13.49 -41.88
CA THR A 9 -1.62 -13.00 -40.82
C THR A 9 -1.10 -13.57 -39.53
N GLN A 10 -0.29 -12.83 -38.80
CA GLN A 10 0.06 -13.16 -37.42
C GLN A 10 -1.25 -13.41 -36.67
N ASN A 11 -1.39 -14.63 -36.13
CA ASN A 11 -2.54 -15.03 -35.32
C ASN A 11 -2.68 -14.05 -34.13
N GLN A 12 -3.54 -13.06 -34.27
CA GLN A 12 -3.85 -12.14 -33.16
C GLN A 12 -4.46 -12.94 -32.00
N ILE A 13 -4.03 -12.63 -30.77
CA ILE A 13 -4.67 -13.18 -29.57
C ILE A 13 -6.16 -12.85 -29.63
N ASP A 14 -7.04 -13.89 -29.62
CA ASP A 14 -8.47 -13.64 -29.41
C ASP A 14 -8.68 -13.21 -27.96
N PRO A 15 -8.98 -11.92 -27.69
CA PRO A 15 -9.02 -11.40 -26.35
C PRO A 15 -10.05 -12.12 -25.46
N PHE A 16 -11.09 -12.70 -26.04
CA PHE A 16 -12.16 -13.33 -25.28
C PHE A 16 -11.82 -14.71 -24.69
N HIS A 17 -10.73 -15.31 -25.10
CA HIS A 17 -10.20 -16.52 -24.47
C HIS A 17 -9.33 -16.23 -23.25
N HIS A 18 -8.83 -15.01 -23.14
CA HIS A 18 -7.83 -14.61 -22.14
C HIS A 18 -8.32 -13.55 -21.16
N PHE A 19 -9.36 -12.80 -21.50
CA PHE A 19 -9.83 -11.66 -20.72
C PHE A 19 -11.32 -11.69 -20.44
N MET A 20 -11.70 -11.16 -19.28
CA MET A 20 -13.08 -11.05 -18.81
C MET A 20 -13.39 -9.62 -18.38
N LEU A 21 -14.63 -9.19 -18.61
CA LEU A 21 -15.15 -7.99 -17.96
C LEU A 21 -15.47 -8.30 -16.50
N ILE A 22 -15.01 -7.44 -15.60
CA ILE A 22 -15.29 -7.51 -14.17
C ILE A 22 -16.16 -6.34 -13.77
N LYS A 23 -17.19 -6.62 -12.96
CA LYS A 23 -18.01 -5.62 -12.30
C LYS A 23 -18.00 -5.90 -10.81
N THR A 24 -17.78 -4.87 -10.01
CA THR A 24 -17.70 -4.98 -8.54
C THR A 24 -18.62 -4.01 -7.86
N TYR A 25 -19.14 -4.40 -6.71
CA TYR A 25 -19.97 -3.60 -5.82
C TYR A 25 -19.20 -3.43 -4.52
N GLN A 26 -18.57 -2.27 -4.35
CA GLN A 26 -17.69 -1.97 -3.22
C GLN A 26 -18.46 -1.20 -2.16
N GLN A 27 -18.24 -1.55 -0.90
CA GLN A 27 -18.83 -0.85 0.23
C GLN A 27 -17.79 -0.64 1.32
N GLU A 28 -17.23 0.57 1.35
CA GLU A 28 -16.23 0.96 2.34
C GLU A 28 -16.86 1.20 3.71
N PHE A 29 -16.07 1.07 4.78
CA PHE A 29 -16.47 1.50 6.11
C PHE A 29 -16.44 3.03 6.23
N ASP A 30 -17.33 3.59 7.04
CA ASP A 30 -17.30 4.99 7.42
C ASP A 30 -16.32 5.18 8.58
N TRP A 31 -15.21 5.87 8.33
CA TRP A 31 -14.18 6.13 9.34
C TRP A 31 -14.51 7.27 10.30
N LEU A 32 -15.56 8.05 10.06
CA LEU A 32 -16.11 9.01 11.04
C LEU A 32 -17.10 8.31 11.97
N ASN A 33 -18.02 7.51 11.39
CA ASN A 33 -18.99 6.73 12.15
C ASN A 33 -18.63 5.24 12.04
N PRO A 34 -17.64 4.76 12.82
CA PRO A 34 -16.97 3.48 12.58
C PRO A 34 -17.87 2.25 12.68
N TRP A 35 -19.10 2.39 13.14
CA TRP A 35 -20.13 1.35 13.14
C TRP A 35 -20.93 1.27 11.84
N ASN A 36 -20.76 2.23 10.93
CA ASN A 36 -21.48 2.32 9.67
C ASN A 36 -20.61 1.95 8.47
N LYS A 37 -21.25 1.69 7.35
CA LYS A 37 -20.65 1.60 6.02
C LYS A 37 -21.17 2.73 5.16
N LYS A 38 -20.36 3.13 4.17
CA LYS A 38 -20.75 4.09 3.13
C LYS A 38 -21.70 3.43 2.11
N ASP A 39 -22.23 4.21 1.20
CA ASP A 39 -23.02 3.72 0.08
C ASP A 39 -22.22 2.77 -0.81
N VAL A 40 -22.92 1.87 -1.48
CA VAL A 40 -22.33 0.93 -2.43
C VAL A 40 -21.93 1.68 -3.70
N VAL A 41 -20.67 1.52 -4.09
CA VAL A 41 -20.11 2.07 -5.32
C VAL A 41 -19.88 0.93 -6.32
N THR A 42 -20.40 1.08 -7.53
CA THR A 42 -20.15 0.14 -8.62
C THR A 42 -18.89 0.53 -9.38
N ARG A 43 -18.00 -0.43 -9.63
CA ARG A 43 -16.81 -0.25 -10.48
C ARG A 43 -16.77 -1.33 -11.57
N SER A 44 -16.12 -1.00 -12.68
CA SER A 44 -15.92 -1.93 -13.79
C SER A 44 -14.46 -1.91 -14.24
N GLY A 45 -13.98 -3.04 -14.72
CA GLY A 45 -12.64 -3.22 -15.22
C GLY A 45 -12.50 -4.54 -15.95
N VAL A 46 -11.28 -5.01 -16.07
CA VAL A 46 -10.95 -6.26 -16.74
C VAL A 46 -10.14 -7.19 -15.85
N ALA A 47 -10.25 -8.47 -16.10
CA ALA A 47 -9.36 -9.48 -15.52
C ALA A 47 -8.81 -10.37 -16.63
N SER A 48 -7.61 -10.88 -16.42
CA SER A 48 -6.94 -11.81 -17.32
C SER A 48 -6.89 -13.21 -16.74
N VAL A 49 -7.02 -14.22 -17.60
CA VAL A 49 -6.86 -15.63 -17.21
C VAL A 49 -5.37 -15.91 -17.03
N VAL A 50 -5.02 -16.39 -15.83
CA VAL A 50 -3.63 -16.71 -15.47
C VAL A 50 -3.55 -18.12 -14.90
N LYS A 51 -2.35 -18.71 -14.97
CA LYS A 51 -2.03 -19.98 -14.35
C LYS A 51 -1.19 -19.73 -13.11
N THR A 52 -1.64 -20.17 -11.96
CA THR A 52 -0.90 -20.05 -10.70
C THR A 52 0.25 -21.07 -10.64
N GLY A 53 1.17 -20.91 -9.70
CA GLY A 53 2.28 -21.85 -9.48
C GLY A 53 1.83 -23.31 -9.23
N LYS A 54 0.59 -23.52 -8.77
CA LYS A 54 -0.04 -24.84 -8.60
C LYS A 54 -0.75 -25.35 -9.86
N GLY A 55 -0.65 -24.62 -10.97
CA GLY A 55 -1.27 -24.99 -12.24
C GLY A 55 -2.77 -24.68 -12.37
N LYS A 56 -3.44 -24.12 -11.34
CA LYS A 56 -4.86 -23.75 -11.36
C LYS A 56 -5.08 -22.47 -12.17
N LEU A 57 -6.12 -22.45 -13.02
CA LEU A 57 -6.57 -21.24 -13.70
C LEU A 57 -7.33 -20.34 -12.71
N MET A 58 -7.01 -19.05 -12.75
CA MET A 58 -7.66 -17.99 -11.99
C MET A 58 -7.76 -16.73 -12.84
N LEU A 59 -8.52 -15.73 -12.37
CA LEU A 59 -8.54 -14.41 -12.96
C LEU A 59 -7.64 -13.46 -12.17
N LEU A 60 -6.71 -12.79 -12.85
CA LEU A 60 -5.86 -11.73 -12.33
C LEU A 60 -6.47 -10.37 -12.67
N THR A 61 -6.62 -9.51 -11.68
CA THR A 61 -7.10 -8.14 -11.85
C THR A 61 -6.43 -7.17 -10.85
N SER A 62 -6.81 -5.90 -10.89
CA SER A 62 -6.37 -4.87 -9.97
C SER A 62 -6.99 -5.05 -8.56
N ALA A 63 -6.17 -4.93 -7.51
CA ALA A 63 -6.68 -4.91 -6.14
C ALA A 63 -7.64 -3.74 -5.89
N ASP A 64 -7.37 -2.56 -6.47
CA ASP A 64 -8.23 -1.38 -6.34
C ASP A 64 -9.63 -1.61 -6.92
N LEU A 65 -9.76 -2.53 -7.90
CA LEU A 65 -11.05 -2.91 -8.49
C LEU A 65 -11.89 -3.78 -7.56
N VAL A 66 -11.27 -4.57 -6.70
CA VAL A 66 -11.96 -5.58 -5.88
C VAL A 66 -11.90 -5.30 -4.37
N ALA A 67 -11.13 -4.31 -3.95
CA ALA A 67 -11.02 -3.93 -2.55
C ALA A 67 -12.38 -3.56 -1.95
N ASN A 68 -12.68 -4.07 -0.75
CA ASN A 68 -13.96 -3.88 -0.05
C ASN A 68 -15.20 -4.30 -0.87
N ALA A 69 -15.06 -5.17 -1.88
CA ALA A 69 -16.17 -5.61 -2.68
C ALA A 69 -17.07 -6.58 -1.90
N THR A 70 -18.36 -6.30 -1.89
CA THR A 70 -19.42 -7.19 -1.36
C THR A 70 -19.87 -8.21 -2.39
N LEU A 71 -19.72 -7.88 -3.68
CA LEU A 71 -19.99 -8.74 -4.82
C LEU A 71 -19.01 -8.46 -5.95
N ILE A 72 -18.48 -9.52 -6.55
CA ILE A 72 -17.62 -9.49 -7.74
C ILE A 72 -18.26 -10.38 -8.80
N GLU A 73 -18.47 -9.83 -9.98
CA GLU A 73 -19.04 -10.51 -11.14
C GLU A 73 -18.05 -10.53 -12.29
N ALA A 74 -17.90 -11.66 -12.95
CA ALA A 74 -17.15 -11.81 -14.20
C ALA A 74 -18.08 -12.23 -15.34
N ARG A 75 -17.95 -11.56 -16.50
CA ARG A 75 -18.79 -11.85 -17.65
C ARG A 75 -17.98 -12.40 -18.81
N ARG A 76 -18.30 -13.59 -19.25
CA ARG A 76 -17.81 -14.20 -20.50
C ARG A 76 -18.55 -13.62 -21.70
N LYS A 77 -17.90 -13.56 -22.88
CA LYS A 77 -18.44 -12.97 -24.13
C LYS A 77 -19.86 -13.48 -24.47
N ASN A 78 -20.09 -14.77 -24.33
CA ASN A 78 -21.33 -15.43 -24.78
C ASN A 78 -22.24 -15.87 -23.62
N ALA A 79 -21.92 -15.43 -22.38
CA ALA A 79 -22.77 -15.79 -21.24
C ALA A 79 -23.94 -14.83 -21.11
N SER A 80 -25.15 -15.39 -20.93
CA SER A 80 -26.37 -14.60 -20.67
C SER A 80 -26.30 -13.89 -19.33
N LEU A 81 -25.73 -14.54 -18.31
CA LEU A 81 -25.57 -14.01 -16.96
C LEU A 81 -24.07 -13.95 -16.55
N PRO A 82 -23.68 -12.98 -15.70
CA PRO A 82 -22.36 -12.98 -15.13
C PRO A 82 -22.21 -14.08 -14.08
N SER A 83 -21.00 -14.62 -13.94
CA SER A 83 -20.66 -15.57 -12.88
C SER A 83 -20.12 -14.84 -11.65
N ARG A 84 -20.53 -15.28 -10.46
CA ARG A 84 -20.00 -14.77 -9.20
C ARG A 84 -18.56 -15.23 -9.00
N MET A 85 -17.70 -14.28 -8.65
CA MET A 85 -16.31 -14.53 -8.35
C MET A 85 -16.02 -14.36 -6.85
N HIS A 86 -15.04 -15.09 -6.36
CA HIS A 86 -14.54 -14.99 -5.00
C HIS A 86 -13.10 -14.49 -5.00
N LEU A 87 -12.77 -13.60 -4.07
CA LEU A 87 -11.41 -13.16 -3.85
C LEU A 87 -10.61 -14.32 -3.24
N ASN A 88 -9.61 -14.81 -3.97
CA ASN A 88 -8.69 -15.83 -3.48
C ASN A 88 -7.48 -15.19 -2.79
N ARG A 89 -6.92 -14.14 -3.40
CA ARG A 89 -5.71 -13.48 -2.95
C ARG A 89 -5.70 -12.01 -3.36
N ILE A 90 -5.17 -11.13 -2.51
CA ILE A 90 -5.02 -9.71 -2.80
C ILE A 90 -3.70 -9.17 -2.25
N ASP A 91 -3.08 -8.29 -3.02
CA ASP A 91 -1.91 -7.51 -2.61
C ASP A 91 -2.13 -6.04 -2.96
N HIS A 92 -2.39 -5.24 -1.94
CA HIS A 92 -2.68 -3.81 -2.12
C HIS A 92 -1.42 -2.99 -2.48
N ALA A 93 -0.22 -3.47 -2.15
CA ALA A 93 1.00 -2.76 -2.51
C ALA A 93 1.36 -2.94 -3.98
N LEU A 94 1.21 -4.16 -4.49
CA LEU A 94 1.40 -4.47 -5.90
C LEU A 94 0.17 -4.14 -6.75
N ASN A 95 -0.96 -3.85 -6.13
CA ASN A 95 -2.26 -3.66 -6.80
C ASN A 95 -2.73 -4.89 -7.58
N LEU A 96 -2.51 -6.08 -7.03
CA LEU A 96 -2.87 -7.34 -7.66
C LEU A 96 -3.95 -8.08 -6.87
N ALA A 97 -4.87 -8.73 -7.56
CA ALA A 97 -5.87 -9.62 -6.97
C ALA A 97 -6.10 -10.84 -7.84
N LEU A 98 -6.25 -12.01 -7.20
CA LEU A 98 -6.65 -13.26 -7.84
C LEU A 98 -8.07 -13.60 -7.45
N LEU A 99 -8.87 -13.93 -8.46
CA LEU A 99 -10.26 -14.34 -8.30
C LEU A 99 -10.45 -15.76 -8.76
N GLU A 100 -11.31 -16.49 -8.06
CA GLU A 100 -11.74 -17.83 -8.42
C GLU A 100 -13.26 -17.92 -8.54
N SER A 101 -13.74 -18.88 -9.32
CA SER A 101 -15.16 -19.18 -9.47
C SER A 101 -15.52 -20.44 -8.68
N SER A 102 -16.71 -20.46 -8.09
CA SER A 102 -17.32 -21.69 -7.55
C SER A 102 -17.82 -22.63 -8.63
N GLU A 103 -18.07 -22.10 -9.83
CA GLU A 103 -18.55 -22.85 -10.99
C GLU A 103 -17.37 -23.56 -11.65
N LYS A 104 -17.30 -24.87 -11.59
CA LYS A 104 -16.21 -25.68 -12.17
C LYS A 104 -16.02 -25.43 -13.67
N SER A 105 -17.14 -25.23 -14.41
CA SER A 105 -17.14 -24.99 -15.86
C SER A 105 -16.71 -23.57 -16.25
N PHE A 106 -16.58 -22.63 -15.31
CA PHE A 106 -16.29 -21.25 -15.64
C PHE A 106 -15.02 -21.06 -16.47
N PHE A 107 -13.99 -21.86 -16.20
CA PHE A 107 -12.71 -21.77 -16.91
C PHE A 107 -12.61 -22.67 -18.16
N GLU A 108 -13.63 -23.45 -18.49
CA GLU A 108 -13.63 -24.31 -19.68
C GLU A 108 -13.48 -23.49 -20.96
N GLY A 109 -12.55 -23.89 -21.83
CA GLY A 109 -12.21 -23.19 -23.06
C GLY A 109 -11.44 -21.88 -22.91
N LEU A 110 -11.14 -21.45 -21.69
CA LEU A 110 -10.28 -20.30 -21.44
C LEU A 110 -8.80 -20.71 -21.42
N LYS A 111 -7.94 -19.80 -21.84
CA LYS A 111 -6.48 -20.01 -21.93
C LYS A 111 -5.77 -18.99 -21.09
N ALA A 112 -4.81 -19.43 -20.27
CA ALA A 112 -3.94 -18.54 -19.54
C ALA A 112 -3.05 -17.73 -20.50
N LEU A 113 -2.77 -16.48 -20.14
CA LEU A 113 -1.77 -15.68 -20.85
C LEU A 113 -0.37 -16.28 -20.65
N GLU A 114 0.41 -16.25 -21.72
CA GLU A 114 1.85 -16.42 -21.63
C GLU A 114 2.51 -15.11 -21.27
N TRP A 115 3.59 -15.17 -20.48
CA TRP A 115 4.27 -14.00 -19.93
C TRP A 115 5.73 -13.95 -20.37
N GLU A 116 6.19 -12.72 -20.68
CA GLU A 116 7.57 -12.45 -21.05
C GLU A 116 8.06 -11.14 -20.42
N ILE A 117 9.38 -11.01 -20.29
CA ILE A 117 9.98 -9.77 -19.75
C ILE A 117 9.84 -8.66 -20.79
N ALA A 118 9.39 -7.49 -20.34
CA ALA A 118 9.20 -6.32 -21.17
C ALA A 118 10.49 -5.80 -21.80
N GLU A 119 10.37 -5.27 -23.01
CA GLU A 119 11.41 -4.52 -23.73
C GLU A 119 10.90 -3.09 -24.03
N LYS A 120 11.83 -2.18 -24.34
CA LYS A 120 11.44 -0.88 -24.91
C LYS A 120 10.83 -1.10 -26.30
N GLY A 121 9.77 -0.35 -26.63
CA GLY A 121 9.15 -0.40 -27.93
C GLY A 121 7.64 -0.62 -27.88
N GLU A 122 7.09 -0.94 -29.05
CA GLU A 122 5.65 -1.08 -29.26
C GLU A 122 5.01 -2.09 -28.32
N ALA A 123 3.83 -1.74 -27.83
CA ALA A 123 3.01 -2.55 -26.96
C ALA A 123 1.52 -2.29 -27.24
N GLU A 124 0.68 -3.26 -26.95
CA GLU A 124 -0.76 -3.15 -27.14
C GLU A 124 -1.53 -3.56 -25.88
N LEU A 125 -2.74 -3.03 -25.73
CA LEU A 125 -3.68 -3.43 -24.69
C LEU A 125 -4.96 -3.93 -25.36
N PRO A 126 -5.34 -5.18 -25.11
CA PRO A 126 -6.58 -5.77 -25.62
C PRO A 126 -7.81 -5.03 -25.11
N VAL A 127 -8.80 -4.87 -25.98
CA VAL A 127 -10.08 -4.23 -25.68
C VAL A 127 -11.20 -5.25 -25.75
N LEU A 128 -12.03 -5.29 -24.72
CA LEU A 128 -13.19 -6.20 -24.61
C LEU A 128 -14.52 -5.54 -25.01
N ASN A 129 -14.47 -4.31 -25.51
CA ASN A 129 -15.68 -3.62 -25.93
C ASN A 129 -16.13 -4.14 -27.31
N PRO A 130 -17.37 -4.63 -27.49
CA PRO A 130 -17.87 -5.14 -28.77
C PRO A 130 -17.80 -4.13 -29.92
N GLY A 131 -17.85 -2.84 -29.63
CA GLY A 131 -17.74 -1.76 -30.61
C GLY A 131 -16.32 -1.40 -31.06
N GLN A 132 -15.30 -1.87 -30.34
CA GLN A 132 -13.90 -1.56 -30.59
C GLN A 132 -13.15 -2.82 -31.02
N LYS A 133 -12.82 -2.88 -32.30
CA LYS A 133 -12.19 -4.07 -32.92
C LYS A 133 -10.67 -4.11 -32.82
N LYS A 134 -10.02 -2.98 -32.50
CA LYS A 134 -8.56 -2.87 -32.47
C LYS A 134 -8.07 -2.65 -31.04
N PRO A 135 -6.95 -3.28 -30.62
CA PRO A 135 -6.32 -2.99 -29.33
C PRO A 135 -5.83 -1.53 -29.29
N PHE A 136 -5.71 -0.99 -28.09
CA PHE A 136 -5.01 0.28 -27.90
C PHE A 136 -3.53 0.07 -28.21
N GLN A 137 -2.94 1.01 -28.92
CA GLN A 137 -1.52 1.00 -29.31
C GLN A 137 -0.74 1.96 -28.43
N GLY A 138 0.34 1.48 -27.83
CA GLY A 138 1.22 2.27 -26.99
C GLY A 138 2.68 1.86 -27.15
N GLU A 139 3.54 2.48 -26.35
CA GLU A 139 4.99 2.21 -26.36
C GLU A 139 5.52 2.16 -24.93
N ILE A 140 6.28 1.11 -24.60
CA ILE A 140 7.08 1.04 -23.37
C ILE A 140 8.35 1.85 -23.59
N THR A 141 8.48 2.97 -22.87
CA THR A 141 9.55 3.95 -23.08
C THR A 141 10.74 3.72 -22.16
N ARG A 142 10.49 3.35 -20.89
CA ARG A 142 11.57 3.17 -19.90
C ARG A 142 11.10 2.39 -18.67
N LEU A 143 12.08 1.87 -17.90
CA LEU A 143 11.91 1.47 -16.52
C LEU A 143 12.15 2.70 -15.61
N THR A 144 11.33 2.88 -14.59
CA THR A 144 11.47 3.93 -13.58
C THR A 144 10.99 3.41 -12.22
N VAL A 145 10.90 4.27 -11.23
CA VAL A 145 10.41 3.93 -9.90
C VAL A 145 9.19 4.75 -9.57
N GLY A 146 8.10 4.09 -9.21
CA GLY A 146 6.84 4.70 -8.82
C GLY A 146 6.52 4.49 -7.35
N HIS A 147 5.87 5.48 -6.73
CA HIS A 147 5.45 5.43 -5.34
C HIS A 147 3.97 5.03 -5.23
N ARG A 148 3.69 3.92 -4.54
CA ARG A 148 2.33 3.52 -4.15
C ARG A 148 2.00 4.06 -2.76
N GLN A 149 1.18 5.10 -2.70
CA GLN A 149 0.78 5.76 -1.44
C GLN A 149 0.04 4.82 -0.49
N VAL A 150 -0.74 3.88 -1.03
CA VAL A 150 -1.56 2.92 -0.27
C VAL A 150 -0.74 2.14 0.76
N ARG A 151 0.53 1.81 0.43
CA ARG A 151 1.45 1.08 1.30
C ARG A 151 2.76 1.83 1.56
N ASP A 152 2.86 3.07 1.13
CA ASP A 152 4.12 3.87 1.20
C ASP A 152 5.32 3.12 0.58
N THR A 153 5.06 2.43 -0.53
CA THR A 153 6.02 1.52 -1.17
C THR A 153 6.51 2.11 -2.48
N TRP A 154 7.81 2.02 -2.71
CA TRP A 154 8.45 2.35 -3.98
C TRP A 154 8.60 1.07 -4.80
N LEU A 155 8.08 1.07 -6.02
CA LEU A 155 8.11 -0.07 -6.91
C LEU A 155 8.80 0.31 -8.21
N PRO A 156 9.64 -0.57 -8.76
CA PRO A 156 10.05 -0.44 -10.15
C PRO A 156 8.82 -0.61 -11.04
N ILE A 157 8.66 0.28 -11.99
CA ILE A 157 7.53 0.33 -12.93
C ILE A 157 8.01 0.62 -14.33
N LEU A 158 7.32 0.08 -15.32
CA LEU A 158 7.50 0.46 -16.72
C LEU A 158 6.63 1.69 -17.02
N GLN A 159 7.17 2.63 -17.78
CA GLN A 159 6.41 3.74 -18.34
C GLN A 159 5.86 3.36 -19.69
N LEU A 160 4.54 3.42 -19.81
CA LEU A 160 3.81 3.19 -21.05
C LEU A 160 3.24 4.52 -21.57
N SER A 161 3.67 4.92 -22.76
CA SER A 161 3.05 6.00 -23.51
C SER A 161 1.82 5.46 -24.24
N LEU A 162 0.63 5.95 -23.88
CA LEU A 162 -0.66 5.52 -24.45
C LEU A 162 -1.65 6.68 -24.37
N LYS A 163 -2.32 7.00 -25.46
CA LYS A 163 -3.26 8.14 -25.54
C LYS A 163 -4.54 7.89 -24.72
N GLU A 164 -5.06 6.68 -24.77
CA GLU A 164 -6.29 6.27 -24.13
C GLU A 164 -6.06 5.99 -22.64
N ILE A 165 -7.13 6.02 -21.86
CA ILE A 165 -7.13 5.57 -20.46
C ILE A 165 -7.66 4.14 -20.43
N PRO A 166 -6.80 3.14 -20.21
CA PRO A 166 -7.24 1.75 -20.20
C PRO A 166 -8.07 1.43 -18.96
N PRO A 167 -9.00 0.45 -19.03
CA PRO A 167 -9.73 -0.04 -17.88
C PRO A 167 -8.78 -0.57 -16.78
N GLN A 168 -9.22 -0.51 -15.52
CA GLN A 168 -8.46 -1.11 -14.41
C GLN A 168 -8.27 -2.62 -14.64
N GLY A 169 -7.07 -3.13 -14.33
CA GLY A 169 -6.71 -4.53 -14.54
C GLY A 169 -6.23 -4.87 -15.96
N SER A 170 -6.09 -3.87 -16.86
CA SER A 170 -5.57 -4.07 -18.22
C SER A 170 -4.15 -4.61 -18.21
N ILE A 171 -3.90 -5.60 -19.07
CA ILE A 171 -2.59 -6.21 -19.28
C ILE A 171 -1.93 -5.62 -20.54
N VAL A 172 -0.66 -5.33 -20.43
CA VAL A 172 0.17 -4.87 -21.55
C VAL A 172 0.74 -6.09 -22.27
N ILE A 173 0.59 -6.13 -23.58
CA ILE A 173 1.00 -7.21 -24.47
C ILE A 173 2.13 -6.71 -25.39
N GLN A 174 3.20 -7.48 -25.52
CA GLN A 174 4.23 -7.34 -26.55
C GLN A 174 4.44 -8.70 -27.23
N LYS A 175 4.57 -8.72 -28.55
CA LYS A 175 4.81 -9.98 -29.31
C LYS A 175 3.88 -11.12 -28.89
N GLN A 176 2.58 -10.79 -28.65
CA GLN A 176 1.53 -11.72 -28.18
C GLN A 176 1.70 -12.29 -26.77
N LYS A 177 2.61 -11.79 -25.98
CA LYS A 177 2.82 -12.21 -24.58
C LYS A 177 2.57 -11.07 -23.61
N ALA A 178 2.07 -11.39 -22.44
CA ALA A 178 1.87 -10.42 -21.37
C ALA A 178 3.21 -9.99 -20.78
N VAL A 179 3.40 -8.68 -20.59
CA VAL A 179 4.66 -8.15 -20.04
C VAL A 179 4.47 -7.37 -18.75
N GLY A 180 3.24 -7.00 -18.42
CA GLY A 180 2.91 -6.28 -17.20
C GLY A 180 1.44 -5.93 -17.07
N MET A 181 1.06 -5.38 -15.93
CA MET A 181 -0.32 -4.90 -15.65
C MET A 181 -0.32 -3.41 -15.39
N VAL A 182 -1.26 -2.69 -16.00
CA VAL A 182 -1.44 -1.25 -15.76
C VAL A 182 -1.85 -0.99 -14.31
N LEU A 183 -1.10 -0.16 -13.60
CA LEU A 183 -1.38 0.24 -12.21
C LEU A 183 -2.30 1.45 -12.14
N ASN A 184 -1.90 2.51 -12.81
CA ASN A 184 -2.58 3.79 -12.88
C ASN A 184 -1.95 4.63 -14.02
N GLY A 185 -2.55 5.75 -14.32
CA GLY A 185 -2.00 6.66 -15.29
C GLY A 185 -2.92 7.85 -15.52
N SER A 186 -2.44 8.76 -16.34
CA SER A 186 -3.19 9.86 -16.94
C SER A 186 -3.04 9.75 -18.45
N GLN A 187 -3.84 10.49 -19.18
CA GLN A 187 -3.73 10.52 -20.63
C GLN A 187 -2.29 10.80 -21.08
N GLY A 188 -1.75 9.90 -21.88
CA GLY A 188 -0.38 9.95 -22.41
C GLY A 188 0.68 9.22 -21.60
N ASN A 189 0.47 8.95 -20.30
CA ASN A 189 1.48 8.31 -19.45
C ASN A 189 0.84 7.35 -18.44
N HIS A 190 1.22 6.08 -18.52
CA HIS A 190 0.72 5.04 -17.63
C HIS A 190 1.86 4.29 -16.94
N ASN A 191 1.63 3.96 -15.68
CA ASN A 191 2.52 3.12 -14.89
C ASN A 191 2.10 1.66 -15.03
N VAL A 192 3.04 0.79 -15.35
CA VAL A 192 2.81 -0.64 -15.55
C VAL A 192 3.67 -1.43 -14.58
N LEU A 193 3.03 -2.32 -13.83
CA LEU A 193 3.72 -3.28 -12.97
C LEU A 193 4.37 -4.35 -13.84
N PRO A 194 5.70 -4.53 -13.79
CA PRO A 194 6.40 -5.50 -14.64
C PRO A 194 6.11 -6.96 -14.24
N LEU A 195 6.31 -7.86 -15.20
CA LEU A 195 6.10 -9.31 -15.03
C LEU A 195 6.72 -9.88 -13.75
N GLN A 196 7.93 -9.48 -13.41
CA GLN A 196 8.69 -10.06 -12.29
C GLN A 196 7.89 -9.97 -10.97
N LEU A 197 7.24 -8.82 -10.74
CA LEU A 197 6.39 -8.61 -9.57
C LEU A 197 5.07 -9.38 -9.67
N VAL A 198 4.48 -9.45 -10.86
CA VAL A 198 3.28 -10.27 -11.11
C VAL A 198 3.57 -11.75 -10.90
N LYS A 199 4.70 -12.25 -11.42
CA LYS A 199 5.12 -13.66 -11.29
C LYS A 199 5.30 -14.04 -9.82
N GLY A 200 5.97 -13.21 -9.03
CA GLY A 200 6.12 -13.43 -7.58
C GLY A 200 4.77 -13.59 -6.88
N PHE A 201 3.80 -12.72 -7.20
CA PHE A 201 2.44 -12.81 -6.66
C PHE A 201 1.71 -14.09 -7.10
N LEU A 202 1.89 -14.56 -8.34
CA LEU A 202 1.25 -15.78 -8.85
C LEU A 202 1.83 -17.07 -8.22
N THR A 203 3.11 -17.07 -7.85
CA THR A 203 3.81 -18.28 -7.36
C THR A 203 3.86 -18.40 -5.84
N ASN A 204 4.13 -17.32 -5.13
CA ASN A 204 4.64 -17.38 -3.73
C ASN A 204 3.60 -17.11 -2.62
N GLY A 205 2.35 -16.84 -2.86
CA GLY A 205 1.39 -16.64 -1.77
C GLY A 205 0.96 -15.19 -1.55
N THR A 206 0.40 -14.86 -0.39
CA THR A 206 -0.31 -13.60 -0.11
C THR A 206 0.57 -12.54 0.53
N GLY A 207 0.50 -11.30 0.04
CA GLY A 207 1.13 -10.10 0.61
C GLY A 207 2.58 -9.88 0.21
N ILE A 208 3.05 -8.64 0.32
CA ILE A 208 4.45 -8.26 0.01
C ILE A 208 5.44 -9.02 0.90
N GLU A 209 5.09 -9.26 2.15
CA GLU A 209 5.93 -10.01 3.09
C GLU A 209 6.14 -11.47 2.64
N GLN A 210 5.16 -12.04 1.92
CA GLN A 210 5.21 -13.41 1.40
C GLN A 210 5.67 -13.49 -0.05
N THR A 211 5.52 -12.43 -0.84
CA THR A 211 6.14 -12.35 -2.17
C THR A 211 7.64 -12.14 -2.09
N GLY A 212 8.14 -11.79 -0.88
CA GLY A 212 9.57 -11.62 -0.67
C GLY A 212 10.16 -10.51 -1.51
N LEU A 213 9.43 -9.41 -1.73
CA LEU A 213 9.93 -8.28 -2.50
C LEU A 213 11.17 -7.68 -1.83
N ALA A 214 12.30 -7.75 -2.53
CA ALA A 214 13.53 -7.12 -2.07
C ALA A 214 13.32 -5.62 -1.84
N HIS A 215 13.88 -5.09 -0.77
CA HIS A 215 13.70 -3.70 -0.40
C HIS A 215 14.99 -3.09 0.12
N ARG A 216 15.32 -1.87 -0.34
CA ARG A 216 16.57 -1.17 0.04
C ARG A 216 16.72 -0.92 1.54
N GLY A 217 15.66 -0.70 2.29
CA GLY A 217 15.68 -0.49 3.74
C GLY A 217 16.11 0.91 4.19
N PHE A 218 16.23 1.88 3.29
CA PHE A 218 16.58 3.26 3.62
C PHE A 218 15.94 4.26 2.65
N GLN A 219 15.87 5.52 3.08
CA GLN A 219 15.54 6.66 2.21
C GLN A 219 16.82 7.45 1.95
N TRP A 220 16.91 8.05 0.79
CA TRP A 220 18.06 8.80 0.35
C TRP A 220 17.67 10.15 -0.24
N LYS A 221 18.64 11.00 -0.40
CA LYS A 221 18.52 12.29 -1.10
C LYS A 221 19.69 12.44 -2.06
N SER A 222 19.42 13.12 -3.17
CA SER A 222 20.45 13.64 -4.06
C SER A 222 21.40 14.56 -3.29
N PHE A 223 22.66 14.50 -3.62
CA PHE A 223 23.70 15.24 -2.93
C PHE A 223 24.26 16.33 -3.83
N SER A 224 23.66 17.52 -3.77
CA SER A 224 23.99 18.62 -4.68
C SER A 224 24.65 19.82 -3.98
N GLN A 225 24.81 19.81 -2.64
CA GLN A 225 25.33 20.99 -1.92
C GLN A 225 26.79 20.82 -1.51
N PRO A 226 27.72 21.64 -2.06
CA PRO A 226 29.15 21.59 -1.71
C PRO A 226 29.44 21.78 -0.21
N SER A 227 28.67 22.64 0.47
CA SER A 227 28.82 22.90 1.91
C SER A 227 28.52 21.66 2.76
N LEU A 228 27.59 20.79 2.32
CA LEU A 228 27.27 19.54 3.00
C LEU A 228 28.38 18.49 2.79
N ALA A 229 29.04 18.50 1.61
CA ALA A 229 30.20 17.66 1.32
C ALA A 229 31.37 17.98 2.27
N GLY A 230 31.69 19.24 2.42
CA GLY A 230 32.71 19.71 3.35
C GLY A 230 32.41 19.35 4.80
N PHE A 231 31.15 19.54 5.25
CA PHE A 231 30.72 19.16 6.60
C PHE A 231 30.85 17.67 6.85
N ALA A 232 30.44 16.84 5.88
CA ALA A 232 30.50 15.38 5.97
C ALA A 232 31.89 14.80 5.68
N LYS A 233 32.86 15.66 5.32
CA LYS A 233 34.25 15.30 4.93
C LYS A 233 34.24 14.27 3.76
N ILE A 234 33.40 14.51 2.76
CA ILE A 234 33.29 13.71 1.56
C ILE A 234 34.11 14.39 0.45
N PRO A 235 34.91 13.66 -0.35
CA PRO A 235 35.61 14.22 -1.50
C PRO A 235 34.66 14.91 -2.48
N GLU A 236 35.02 16.10 -3.00
CA GLU A 236 34.14 16.94 -3.82
C GLU A 236 33.65 16.24 -5.10
N ASN A 237 34.49 15.39 -5.71
CA ASN A 237 34.18 14.72 -6.97
C ASN A 237 33.60 13.31 -6.79
N LEU A 238 33.22 12.94 -5.57
CA LEU A 238 32.69 11.62 -5.31
C LEU A 238 31.21 11.54 -5.69
N GLU A 239 30.86 10.53 -6.46
CA GLU A 239 29.49 10.18 -6.80
C GLU A 239 28.83 9.35 -5.70
N GLY A 240 27.49 9.47 -5.55
CA GLY A 240 26.73 8.72 -4.57
C GLY A 240 25.51 9.47 -4.01
N VAL A 241 24.83 8.86 -3.04
CA VAL A 241 23.62 9.40 -2.43
C VAL A 241 23.73 9.50 -0.91
N TRP A 242 23.05 10.48 -0.35
CA TRP A 242 22.98 10.70 1.08
C TRP A 242 21.87 9.87 1.73
N VAL A 243 22.18 9.01 2.67
CA VAL A 243 21.20 8.27 3.47
C VAL A 243 20.52 9.24 4.43
N SER A 244 19.29 9.61 4.11
CA SER A 244 18.50 10.55 4.90
C SER A 244 17.71 9.87 6.01
N ARG A 245 17.51 8.54 5.90
CA ARG A 245 16.77 7.74 6.86
C ARG A 245 17.07 6.25 6.67
N VAL A 246 17.10 5.49 7.77
CA VAL A 246 17.18 4.03 7.77
C VAL A 246 15.84 3.49 8.27
N LEU A 247 15.28 2.51 7.56
CA LEU A 247 14.05 1.81 7.95
C LEU A 247 14.39 0.62 8.85
N PRO A 248 13.45 0.11 9.67
CA PRO A 248 13.71 -1.02 10.55
C PRO A 248 13.75 -2.37 9.83
N TYR A 249 13.60 -2.37 8.52
CA TYR A 249 13.56 -3.53 7.64
C TYR A 249 14.22 -3.22 6.29
N GLY A 250 14.51 -4.24 5.52
CA GLY A 250 15.16 -4.13 4.22
C GLY A 250 16.68 -4.17 4.31
N THR A 251 17.34 -4.05 3.18
CA THR A 251 18.76 -4.35 2.99
C THR A 251 19.71 -3.51 3.86
N GLY A 252 19.46 -2.22 3.98
CA GLY A 252 20.34 -1.31 4.73
C GLY A 252 20.07 -1.23 6.23
N SER A 253 19.02 -1.89 6.72
CA SER A 253 18.45 -1.65 8.05
C SER A 253 19.41 -1.89 9.22
N GLU A 254 20.33 -2.83 9.09
CA GLU A 254 21.24 -3.22 10.17
C GLU A 254 22.61 -2.56 10.12
N VAL A 255 23.03 -2.09 8.94
CA VAL A 255 24.41 -1.64 8.72
C VAL A 255 24.53 -0.16 8.38
N LEU A 256 23.49 0.46 7.80
CA LEU A 256 23.49 1.88 7.45
C LEU A 256 23.11 2.77 8.65
N ASN A 257 23.62 3.97 8.61
CA ASN A 257 23.26 5.06 9.54
C ASN A 257 22.76 6.27 8.75
N VAL A 258 21.90 7.07 9.36
CA VAL A 258 21.55 8.38 8.83
C VAL A 258 22.82 9.22 8.75
N GLY A 259 23.06 9.85 7.60
CA GLY A 259 24.26 10.60 7.34
C GLY A 259 25.39 9.82 6.65
N ASP A 260 25.17 8.55 6.31
CA ASP A 260 26.07 7.82 5.43
C ASP A 260 25.96 8.36 4.00
N TYR A 261 27.08 8.38 3.30
CA TYR A 261 27.13 8.69 1.88
C TYR A 261 27.43 7.42 1.10
N LEU A 262 26.39 6.84 0.51
CA LEU A 262 26.45 5.55 -0.18
C LEU A 262 26.91 5.76 -1.62
N THR A 263 28.01 5.09 -2.01
CA THR A 263 28.64 5.21 -3.33
C THR A 263 28.41 4.00 -4.23
N HIS A 264 28.28 2.78 -3.63
CA HIS A 264 28.06 1.56 -4.41
C HIS A 264 27.11 0.61 -3.69
N ILE A 265 26.35 -0.13 -4.49
CA ILE A 265 25.57 -1.29 -4.07
C ILE A 265 26.07 -2.48 -4.90
N GLY A 266 26.82 -3.41 -4.29
CA GLY A 266 27.52 -4.45 -5.00
C GLY A 266 28.52 -3.87 -6.01
N LYS A 267 28.39 -4.27 -7.27
CA LYS A 267 29.22 -3.78 -8.40
C LYS A 267 28.77 -2.44 -8.99
N TRP A 268 27.57 -1.94 -8.63
CA TRP A 268 26.98 -0.76 -9.23
C TRP A 268 27.38 0.51 -8.50
N GLU A 269 28.02 1.42 -9.23
CA GLU A 269 28.32 2.78 -8.78
C GLU A 269 27.06 3.64 -8.85
N LEU A 270 26.84 4.45 -7.83
CA LEU A 270 25.66 5.35 -7.75
C LEU A 270 26.05 6.75 -8.17
N SER A 271 25.29 7.38 -9.05
CA SER A 271 25.40 8.82 -9.31
C SER A 271 24.84 9.64 -8.14
N ARG A 272 25.05 10.97 -8.16
CA ARG A 272 24.47 11.91 -7.17
C ARG A 272 22.96 11.94 -7.20
N GLU A 273 22.36 11.60 -8.33
CA GLU A 273 20.92 11.48 -8.55
C GLU A 273 20.39 10.06 -8.23
N GLY A 274 21.25 9.18 -7.71
CA GLY A 274 20.88 7.80 -7.40
C GLY A 274 20.68 6.91 -8.62
N GLN A 275 21.29 7.26 -9.75
CA GLN A 275 21.23 6.45 -10.96
C GLN A 275 22.40 5.47 -11.03
N ILE A 276 22.16 4.37 -11.74
CA ILE A 276 23.15 3.35 -12.10
C ILE A 276 23.06 3.08 -13.60
N GLU A 277 24.13 2.63 -14.20
CA GLU A 277 24.11 2.09 -15.55
C GLU A 277 23.73 0.61 -15.54
N HIS A 278 22.50 0.33 -15.96
CA HIS A 278 21.94 -1.02 -16.01
C HIS A 278 22.02 -1.57 -17.43
N SER A 279 22.60 -2.78 -17.60
CA SER A 279 22.89 -3.38 -18.93
C SER A 279 21.67 -3.47 -19.85
N LYS A 280 20.46 -3.71 -19.28
CA LYS A 280 19.23 -3.88 -20.05
C LYS A 280 18.45 -2.56 -20.22
N TRP A 281 18.43 -1.72 -19.20
CA TRP A 281 17.54 -0.54 -19.14
C TRP A 281 18.27 0.77 -19.36
N GLY A 282 19.62 0.77 -19.43
CA GLY A 282 20.44 1.97 -19.49
C GLY A 282 20.46 2.69 -18.15
N ASN A 283 20.44 4.01 -18.17
CA ASN A 283 20.52 4.81 -16.95
C ASN A 283 19.19 4.80 -16.17
N VAL A 284 19.17 4.15 -14.99
CA VAL A 284 17.99 3.99 -14.15
C VAL A 284 18.29 4.23 -12.67
N LEU A 285 17.27 4.53 -11.87
CA LEU A 285 17.43 4.59 -10.41
C LEU A 285 17.86 3.24 -9.85
N PHE A 286 18.78 3.24 -8.89
CA PHE A 286 19.31 2.01 -8.27
C PHE A 286 18.23 1.14 -7.59
N ASP A 287 17.05 1.70 -7.32
CA ASP A 287 15.90 0.92 -6.85
C ASP A 287 15.52 -0.22 -7.80
N ALA A 288 15.86 -0.11 -9.10
CA ALA A 288 15.65 -1.17 -10.08
C ALA A 288 16.43 -2.46 -9.76
N LEU A 289 17.57 -2.37 -9.06
CA LEU A 289 18.35 -3.53 -8.62
C LEU A 289 17.54 -4.48 -7.73
N PHE A 290 16.66 -3.93 -6.90
CA PHE A 290 15.80 -4.71 -6.01
C PHE A 290 14.64 -5.40 -6.72
N LEU A 291 14.52 -5.21 -8.03
CA LEU A 291 13.57 -5.91 -8.87
C LEU A 291 14.16 -7.12 -9.58
N GLU A 292 15.34 -6.95 -10.20
CA GLU A 292 15.89 -7.93 -11.14
C GLU A 292 17.24 -8.54 -10.69
N ASP A 293 18.06 -7.78 -9.95
CA ASP A 293 19.46 -8.12 -9.73
C ASP A 293 19.77 -8.58 -8.30
N LEU A 294 18.96 -8.20 -7.33
CA LEU A 294 19.17 -8.48 -5.92
C LEU A 294 18.04 -9.34 -5.37
N GLU A 295 18.36 -10.59 -5.06
CA GLU A 295 17.39 -11.54 -4.50
C GLU A 295 17.36 -11.46 -2.96
N PRO A 296 16.17 -11.57 -2.33
CA PRO A 296 16.05 -11.63 -0.88
C PRO A 296 16.94 -12.71 -0.26
N GLY A 297 17.70 -12.33 0.77
CA GLY A 297 18.64 -13.20 1.46
C GLY A 297 20.04 -13.27 0.84
N GLN A 298 20.25 -12.79 -0.38
CA GLN A 298 21.56 -12.66 -1.01
C GLN A 298 22.44 -11.70 -0.23
N GLU A 299 23.73 -11.97 -0.11
CA GLU A 299 24.71 -11.03 0.43
C GLU A 299 25.07 -9.96 -0.60
N VAL A 300 25.12 -8.71 -0.16
CA VAL A 300 25.53 -7.55 -0.96
C VAL A 300 26.47 -6.66 -0.18
N GLU A 301 27.56 -6.20 -0.81
CA GLU A 301 28.49 -5.23 -0.26
C GLU A 301 27.93 -3.79 -0.53
N LEU A 302 27.95 -2.95 0.50
CA LEU A 302 27.65 -1.52 0.42
C LEU A 302 28.94 -0.75 0.64
N SER A 303 29.37 0.05 -0.35
CA SER A 303 30.52 0.96 -0.20
C SER A 303 30.01 2.36 0.13
N LEU A 304 30.55 2.95 1.18
CA LEU A 304 30.06 4.24 1.69
C LEU A 304 31.15 5.06 2.40
N TYR A 305 30.86 6.33 2.63
CA TYR A 305 31.60 7.19 3.55
C TYR A 305 30.76 7.47 4.78
N ARG A 306 31.37 7.31 5.97
CA ARG A 306 30.77 7.62 7.27
C ARG A 306 31.74 8.50 8.05
N LYS A 307 31.37 9.75 8.32
CA LYS A 307 32.21 10.71 9.04
C LYS A 307 33.62 10.85 8.42
N GLY A 308 33.71 10.92 7.11
CA GLY A 308 34.95 11.05 6.34
C GLY A 308 35.78 9.76 6.16
N LYS A 309 35.33 8.63 6.69
CA LYS A 309 36.01 7.32 6.51
C LYS A 309 35.31 6.48 5.48
N ARG A 310 36.06 5.92 4.53
CA ARG A 310 35.54 4.93 3.57
C ARG A 310 35.32 3.60 4.27
N LEU A 311 34.16 3.03 4.08
CA LEU A 311 33.74 1.73 4.65
C LEU A 311 33.17 0.83 3.56
N LYS A 312 33.36 -0.46 3.73
CA LYS A 312 32.69 -1.53 2.99
C LYS A 312 31.96 -2.39 4.00
N LEU A 313 30.66 -2.51 3.84
CA LEU A 313 29.79 -3.22 4.77
C LEU A 313 29.02 -4.29 4.01
N THR A 314 29.09 -5.53 4.47
CA THR A 314 28.29 -6.63 3.90
C THR A 314 26.97 -6.73 4.67
N THR A 315 25.88 -6.89 3.93
CA THR A 315 24.54 -7.11 4.48
C THR A 315 23.77 -8.09 3.61
N LYS A 316 22.67 -8.62 4.15
CA LYS A 316 21.76 -9.43 3.36
C LYS A 316 20.68 -8.56 2.73
N VAL A 317 20.29 -8.89 1.50
CA VAL A 317 19.16 -8.28 0.84
C VAL A 317 17.90 -8.59 1.64
N GLY A 318 17.33 -7.56 2.24
CA GLY A 318 16.13 -7.65 3.08
C GLY A 318 14.85 -7.44 2.28
N ILE A 319 13.73 -7.85 2.86
CA ILE A 319 12.39 -7.68 2.28
C ILE A 319 11.65 -6.49 2.89
N TYR A 320 10.61 -6.04 2.21
CA TYR A 320 9.66 -5.09 2.76
C TYR A 320 8.88 -5.72 3.92
N GLN A 321 8.71 -4.96 5.01
CA GLN A 321 7.85 -5.34 6.14
C GLN A 321 6.99 -4.15 6.53
N GLU A 322 5.69 -4.37 6.68
CA GLU A 322 4.73 -3.32 7.07
C GLU A 322 4.64 -3.15 8.59
N ASN A 323 5.17 -4.09 9.34
CA ASN A 323 5.04 -4.18 10.79
C ASN A 323 5.86 -3.08 11.51
N GLY A 324 5.23 -2.39 12.46
CA GLY A 324 5.88 -1.42 13.34
C GLY A 324 5.35 0.02 13.29
N ASN A 325 4.53 0.38 12.33
CA ASN A 325 3.93 1.72 12.28
C ASN A 325 2.86 1.89 13.37
N ARG A 326 2.98 2.92 14.23
CA ARG A 326 1.92 3.26 15.21
C ARG A 326 0.65 3.79 14.57
N VAL A 327 0.79 4.39 13.38
CA VAL A 327 -0.31 4.79 12.51
C VAL A 327 -0.32 3.85 11.30
N PRO A 328 -1.17 2.81 11.29
CA PRO A 328 -1.22 1.86 10.17
C PRO A 328 -1.50 2.55 8.84
N MET A 329 -1.01 1.93 7.78
CA MET A 329 -1.38 2.28 6.41
C MET A 329 -2.87 1.98 6.17
N LYS A 330 -3.34 2.18 4.95
CA LYS A 330 -4.74 1.94 4.59
C LYS A 330 -5.15 0.49 4.87
N ILE A 331 -6.20 0.32 5.66
CA ILE A 331 -6.79 -0.97 6.03
C ILE A 331 -7.95 -1.25 5.07
N PHE A 332 -7.98 -2.47 4.52
CA PHE A 332 -9.03 -2.93 3.61
C PHE A 332 -9.73 -4.15 4.21
N GLU A 333 -10.93 -4.43 3.78
CA GLU A 333 -11.77 -5.60 4.11
C GLU A 333 -12.04 -5.79 5.62
N LYS A 334 -11.50 -4.92 6.47
CA LYS A 334 -11.69 -4.99 7.92
C LYS A 334 -12.40 -3.74 8.43
N PRO A 335 -13.32 -3.90 9.40
CA PRO A 335 -13.99 -2.75 10.03
C PRO A 335 -12.98 -1.89 10.80
N PRO A 336 -13.29 -0.60 10.99
CA PRO A 336 -12.55 0.24 11.92
C PRO A 336 -12.57 -0.34 13.33
N ARG A 337 -11.46 -0.20 14.04
CA ARG A 337 -11.38 -0.52 15.45
C ARG A 337 -11.86 0.69 16.25
N TYR A 338 -12.80 0.48 17.15
CA TYR A 338 -13.37 1.56 17.97
C TYR A 338 -13.91 1.09 19.31
N LEU A 339 -14.07 2.06 20.21
CA LEU A 339 -14.74 1.95 21.51
C LEU A 339 -15.62 3.16 21.71
N ILE A 340 -16.86 2.99 22.16
CA ILE A 340 -17.76 4.06 22.56
C ILE A 340 -18.06 3.91 24.05
N ARG A 341 -17.94 5.02 24.80
CA ARG A 341 -18.29 5.06 26.22
C ARG A 341 -18.80 6.44 26.61
N GLY A 342 -20.03 6.51 27.13
CA GLY A 342 -20.66 7.79 27.49
C GLY A 342 -20.71 8.81 26.35
N GLY A 343 -20.87 8.33 25.10
CA GLY A 343 -20.84 9.15 23.88
C GLY A 343 -19.45 9.48 23.34
N LEU A 344 -18.38 9.24 24.10
CA LEU A 344 -17.02 9.42 23.60
C LEU A 344 -16.68 8.29 22.64
N VAL A 345 -16.34 8.62 21.39
CA VAL A 345 -15.96 7.68 20.34
C VAL A 345 -14.43 7.64 20.23
N PHE A 346 -13.84 6.54 20.61
CA PHE A 346 -12.40 6.32 20.50
C PHE A 346 -12.07 5.41 19.32
N GLN A 347 -11.04 5.74 18.57
CA GLN A 347 -10.53 4.94 17.45
C GLN A 347 -9.01 4.87 17.48
N GLU A 348 -8.44 3.89 16.79
CA GLU A 348 -7.02 3.93 16.44
C GLU A 348 -6.81 4.81 15.21
N LEU A 349 -5.86 5.73 15.29
CA LEU A 349 -5.50 6.59 14.15
C LEU A 349 -4.89 5.75 13.04
N THR A 350 -5.47 5.82 11.87
CA THR A 350 -5.02 5.11 10.64
C THR A 350 -4.94 6.08 9.46
N VAL A 351 -4.33 5.66 8.37
CA VAL A 351 -4.38 6.46 7.12
C VAL A 351 -5.80 6.57 6.59
N ASN A 352 -6.65 5.54 6.75
CA ASN A 352 -8.07 5.63 6.38
C ASN A 352 -8.79 6.76 7.13
N TYR A 353 -8.53 6.92 8.44
CA TYR A 353 -9.10 8.02 9.21
C TYR A 353 -8.59 9.37 8.69
N LEU A 354 -7.30 9.49 8.37
CA LEU A 354 -6.72 10.71 7.81
C LEU A 354 -7.30 11.03 6.42
N GLU A 355 -7.63 10.03 5.60
CA GLU A 355 -8.22 10.19 4.27
C GLU A 355 -9.66 10.77 4.29
N VAL A 356 -10.31 10.87 5.43
CA VAL A 356 -11.59 11.59 5.58
C VAL A 356 -11.45 13.05 5.13
N TRP A 357 -10.26 13.64 5.26
CA TRP A 357 -9.95 14.99 4.73
C TRP A 357 -9.57 14.99 3.24
N GLY A 358 -9.78 13.88 2.53
CA GLY A 358 -9.51 13.70 1.10
C GLY A 358 -8.12 13.14 0.81
N GLN A 359 -7.85 12.91 -0.47
CA GLN A 359 -6.57 12.33 -0.92
C GLN A 359 -5.35 13.16 -0.51
N ASN A 360 -5.50 14.47 -0.41
CA ASN A 360 -4.45 15.40 0.04
C ASN A 360 -4.48 15.62 1.56
N TRP A 361 -4.84 14.60 2.33
CA TRP A 361 -4.93 14.67 3.80
C TRP A 361 -3.64 15.16 4.46
N GLN A 362 -2.47 14.94 3.84
CA GLN A 362 -1.16 15.40 4.32
C GLN A 362 -1.13 16.91 4.55
N ASN A 363 -1.96 17.67 3.83
CA ASN A 363 -2.07 19.13 3.95
C ASN A 363 -3.35 19.57 4.65
N ARG A 364 -4.43 18.75 4.65
CA ARG A 364 -5.77 19.13 5.09
C ARG A 364 -6.16 18.57 6.46
N ALA A 365 -5.69 17.38 6.81
CA ALA A 365 -6.00 16.77 8.11
C ALA A 365 -5.42 17.60 9.26
N PRO A 366 -6.01 17.55 10.47
CA PRO A 366 -5.51 18.25 11.64
C PRO A 366 -4.03 18.03 11.85
N LEU A 367 -3.25 19.10 11.97
CA LEU A 367 -1.79 19.07 12.04
C LEU A 367 -1.29 18.05 13.07
N ARG A 368 -1.93 18.02 14.24
CA ARG A 368 -1.61 17.09 15.32
C ARG A 368 -1.66 15.63 14.87
N LEU A 369 -2.72 15.22 14.16
CA LEU A 369 -2.90 13.83 13.72
C LEU A 369 -1.91 13.46 12.62
N ARG A 370 -1.74 14.33 11.62
CA ARG A 370 -0.79 14.06 10.52
C ARG A 370 0.66 14.02 10.98
N LEU A 371 1.04 14.81 12.01
CA LEU A 371 2.38 14.73 12.60
C LEU A 371 2.67 13.35 13.20
N PHE A 372 1.70 12.66 13.80
CA PHE A 372 1.91 11.30 14.26
C PHE A 372 2.29 10.35 13.14
N LYS A 373 1.67 10.46 11.96
CA LYS A 373 2.08 9.67 10.80
C LYS A 373 3.45 10.08 10.26
N GLN A 374 3.78 11.34 10.26
CA GLN A 374 5.10 11.83 9.83
C GLN A 374 6.21 11.48 10.82
N LEU A 375 5.97 11.67 12.14
CA LEU A 375 6.93 11.38 13.21
C LEU A 375 7.06 9.89 13.51
N ASP A 376 6.05 9.10 13.17
CA ASP A 376 6.10 7.64 13.26
C ASP A 376 7.33 7.11 12.51
N ARG A 377 7.67 7.76 11.44
CA ARG A 377 8.87 7.48 10.66
C ARG A 377 10.18 7.69 11.44
N SER A 378 10.26 8.62 12.38
CA SER A 378 11.52 8.98 13.09
C SER A 378 11.76 8.16 14.37
N ARG A 379 10.73 7.63 15.01
CA ARG A 379 10.87 6.82 16.24
C ARG A 379 11.35 5.39 15.97
N ILE A 380 11.13 4.88 14.77
CA ILE A 380 11.61 3.57 14.35
C ILE A 380 13.14 3.49 14.46
N GLU A 381 13.87 4.60 14.28
CA GLU A 381 15.33 4.67 14.45
C GLU A 381 15.81 4.37 15.89
N LYS A 382 15.02 4.72 16.91
CA LYS A 382 15.34 4.39 18.30
C LYS A 382 14.99 2.96 18.70
N PHE A 383 13.98 2.37 18.05
CA PHE A 383 13.51 1.01 18.36
C PHE A 383 14.33 -0.09 17.68
N SER A 384 15.01 0.18 16.57
CA SER A 384 15.91 -0.80 15.93
C SER A 384 17.08 -1.22 16.85
N LYS A 385 17.41 -0.39 17.84
CA LYS A 385 18.41 -0.71 18.88
C LYS A 385 17.87 -1.58 20.02
N LEU A 386 16.56 -1.82 20.09
CA LEU A 386 15.92 -2.64 21.12
C LEU A 386 15.45 -3.98 20.51
N LYS A 387 16.42 -4.79 20.09
CA LYS A 387 16.24 -6.11 19.43
C LYS A 387 15.40 -7.17 20.21
N ASN A 388 14.83 -6.87 21.36
CA ASN A 388 14.19 -7.85 22.24
C ASN A 388 12.70 -7.63 22.52
N LEU A 389 12.01 -6.77 21.78
CA LEU A 389 10.57 -6.67 21.90
C LEU A 389 9.92 -7.77 21.03
N LYS A 390 9.65 -8.91 21.66
CA LYS A 390 8.67 -9.88 21.17
C LYS A 390 7.38 -9.14 20.83
N ASN A 391 6.63 -9.59 19.83
CA ASN A 391 5.35 -9.12 19.28
C ASN A 391 4.23 -8.71 20.26
N GLN A 392 4.56 -8.27 21.46
CA GLN A 392 3.64 -7.80 22.45
C GLN A 392 3.69 -6.28 22.47
N ASP A 393 2.56 -5.67 22.20
CA ASP A 393 2.26 -4.24 22.35
C ASP A 393 2.81 -3.33 21.24
N GLN A 394 2.37 -3.58 20.03
CA GLN A 394 2.50 -2.57 18.97
C GLN A 394 1.75 -1.30 19.41
N GLU A 395 2.50 -0.28 19.89
CA GLU A 395 1.89 1.01 20.23
C GLU A 395 1.06 1.52 19.05
N ARG A 396 -0.18 1.86 19.30
CA ARG A 396 -1.10 2.55 18.38
C ARG A 396 -1.40 3.94 18.93
N ILE A 397 -1.86 4.82 18.08
CA ILE A 397 -2.31 6.14 18.52
C ILE A 397 -3.83 6.08 18.68
N VAL A 398 -4.29 6.10 19.93
CA VAL A 398 -5.73 6.17 20.23
C VAL A 398 -6.17 7.61 20.24
N ILE A 399 -7.25 7.91 19.51
CA ILE A 399 -7.84 9.25 19.41
C ILE A 399 -9.28 9.24 19.92
N LEU A 400 -9.71 10.34 20.52
CA LEU A 400 -11.12 10.71 20.61
C LEU A 400 -11.50 11.32 19.27
N SER A 401 -12.23 10.57 18.44
CA SER A 401 -12.60 11.03 17.09
C SER A 401 -13.75 12.04 17.11
N GLN A 402 -14.73 11.80 17.97
CA GLN A 402 -15.91 12.67 18.18
C GLN A 402 -16.60 12.36 19.50
N VAL A 403 -17.56 13.21 19.88
CA VAL A 403 -18.46 13.00 21.00
C VAL A 403 -19.90 12.98 20.50
N LEU A 404 -20.63 11.91 20.80
CA LEU A 404 -22.07 11.80 20.56
C LEU A 404 -22.81 12.47 21.70
N PRO A 405 -23.59 13.53 21.44
CA PRO A 405 -24.25 14.31 22.49
C PRO A 405 -25.19 13.48 23.39
N ASP A 406 -25.00 13.61 24.70
CA ASP A 406 -25.89 13.07 25.73
C ASP A 406 -25.75 13.92 27.00
N ALA A 407 -26.73 13.83 27.91
CA ALA A 407 -26.66 14.52 29.18
C ALA A 407 -25.41 14.24 30.01
N VAL A 408 -24.84 13.03 29.88
CA VAL A 408 -23.65 12.62 30.63
C VAL A 408 -22.36 13.33 30.19
N ASN A 409 -22.34 13.89 28.97
CA ASN A 409 -21.15 14.50 28.39
C ASN A 409 -21.34 15.99 28.05
N ILE A 410 -22.25 16.69 28.76
CA ILE A 410 -22.46 18.12 28.57
C ILE A 410 -21.17 18.92 28.71
N GLY A 411 -20.90 19.77 27.74
CA GLY A 411 -19.69 20.61 27.66
C GLY A 411 -18.50 19.93 27.01
N TYR A 412 -18.66 18.69 26.48
CA TYR A 412 -17.62 17.97 25.74
C TYR A 412 -17.96 17.74 24.26
N GLN A 413 -19.13 18.14 23.78
CA GLN A 413 -19.70 17.81 22.47
C GLN A 413 -18.81 18.24 21.29
N GLU A 414 -18.08 19.36 21.45
CA GLU A 414 -17.20 19.90 20.42
C GLU A 414 -15.81 19.24 20.38
N LEU A 415 -15.53 18.35 21.35
CA LEU A 415 -14.22 17.69 21.40
C LEU A 415 -14.10 16.65 20.29
N ARG A 416 -13.04 16.76 19.52
CA ARG A 416 -12.70 15.84 18.43
C ARG A 416 -11.23 15.85 18.10
N ASN A 417 -10.76 14.76 17.49
CA ASN A 417 -9.39 14.65 17.01
C ASN A 417 -8.33 14.81 18.13
N LEU A 418 -8.64 14.41 19.35
CA LEU A 418 -7.73 14.51 20.48
C LEU A 418 -7.01 13.18 20.71
N VAL A 419 -5.70 13.21 20.93
CA VAL A 419 -4.91 12.00 21.18
C VAL A 419 -4.97 11.66 22.65
N VAL A 420 -5.43 10.44 22.97
CA VAL A 420 -5.52 9.93 24.34
C VAL A 420 -4.13 9.64 24.87
N LYS A 421 -3.82 10.16 26.06
CA LYS A 421 -2.56 9.93 26.77
C LYS A 421 -2.70 8.92 27.88
N ARG A 422 -3.74 9.10 28.72
CA ARG A 422 -4.05 8.24 29.87
C ARG A 422 -5.56 8.09 30.04
N ALA A 423 -5.96 6.99 30.65
CA ALA A 423 -7.30 6.79 31.16
C ALA A 423 -7.19 6.22 32.58
N ASN A 424 -7.90 6.84 33.55
CA ASN A 424 -7.85 6.47 34.96
C ASN A 424 -6.40 6.32 35.49
N GLY A 425 -5.50 7.27 35.10
CA GLY A 425 -4.10 7.27 35.47
C GLY A 425 -3.18 6.31 34.70
N ARG A 426 -3.73 5.38 33.90
CA ARG A 426 -2.97 4.38 33.11
C ARG A 426 -2.63 4.92 31.73
N LYS A 427 -1.41 4.64 31.25
CA LYS A 427 -1.00 4.99 29.88
C LYS A 427 -1.84 4.19 28.87
N VAL A 428 -2.35 4.89 27.83
CA VAL A 428 -3.07 4.26 26.71
C VAL A 428 -2.10 4.12 25.55
N ILE A 429 -1.90 2.87 25.08
CA ILE A 429 -0.99 2.53 23.98
C ILE A 429 -1.70 1.86 22.78
N HIS A 430 -2.91 1.36 22.95
CA HIS A 430 -3.83 0.80 21.95
C HIS A 430 -5.25 0.74 22.55
N LEU A 431 -6.27 0.40 21.76
CA LEU A 431 -7.66 0.40 22.22
C LEU A 431 -7.91 -0.58 23.38
N GLU A 432 -7.28 -1.75 23.38
CA GLU A 432 -7.42 -2.72 24.48
C GLU A 432 -6.91 -2.14 25.80
N SER A 433 -5.79 -1.39 25.77
CA SER A 433 -5.27 -0.74 26.97
C SER A 433 -6.23 0.33 27.52
N LEU A 434 -6.98 1.01 26.63
CA LEU A 434 -8.04 1.92 27.02
C LEU A 434 -9.20 1.16 27.68
N VAL A 435 -9.65 0.06 27.07
CA VAL A 435 -10.72 -0.79 27.64
C VAL A 435 -10.33 -1.27 29.04
N GLU A 436 -9.10 -1.80 29.23
CA GLU A 436 -8.63 -2.24 30.53
C GLU A 436 -8.55 -1.11 31.57
N ALA A 437 -8.10 0.08 31.13
CA ALA A 437 -8.07 1.24 32.02
C ALA A 437 -9.46 1.67 32.46
N LEU A 438 -10.46 1.58 31.57
CA LEU A 438 -11.86 1.93 31.90
C LEU A 438 -12.56 0.90 32.78
N LYS A 439 -12.04 -0.30 32.98
CA LYS A 439 -12.58 -1.26 33.99
C LYS A 439 -12.29 -0.84 35.42
N GLN A 440 -11.37 0.10 35.62
CA GLN A 440 -10.93 0.53 36.97
C GLN A 440 -11.11 2.04 37.13
N PRO A 441 -12.35 2.49 37.39
CA PRO A 441 -12.65 3.91 37.64
C PRO A 441 -11.97 4.38 38.92
N GLN A 442 -11.66 5.68 38.99
CA GLN A 442 -11.11 6.32 40.19
C GLN A 442 -12.22 7.10 40.89
N THR A 443 -12.50 6.79 42.16
CA THR A 443 -13.53 7.48 42.98
C THR A 443 -14.90 7.63 42.29
N GLY A 444 -15.35 6.59 41.57
CA GLY A 444 -16.63 6.59 40.85
C GLY A 444 -16.64 7.39 39.54
N LEU A 445 -15.47 7.83 39.06
CA LEU A 445 -15.32 8.64 37.86
C LEU A 445 -14.36 7.96 36.87
N HIS A 446 -14.63 8.12 35.57
CA HIS A 446 -13.62 7.93 34.52
C HIS A 446 -12.97 9.25 34.17
N ARG A 447 -11.65 9.28 34.27
CA ARG A 447 -10.82 10.42 33.87
C ARG A 447 -9.99 10.04 32.64
N ILE A 448 -10.18 10.77 31.54
CA ILE A 448 -9.46 10.56 30.30
C ILE A 448 -8.62 11.80 30.01
N GLU A 449 -7.33 11.63 29.91
CA GLU A 449 -6.36 12.70 29.68
C GLU A 449 -5.84 12.66 28.23
N PHE A 450 -5.75 13.83 27.62
CA PHE A 450 -5.25 13.99 26.25
C PHE A 450 -3.83 14.58 26.23
N LEU A 451 -3.16 14.46 25.10
CA LEU A 451 -1.90 15.14 24.89
C LEU A 451 -2.08 16.67 24.89
N PRO A 452 -1.08 17.43 25.38
CA PRO A 452 -1.12 18.91 25.41
C PRO A 452 -1.34 19.51 24.02
N GLY A 453 -1.91 20.73 24.01
CA GLY A 453 -2.16 21.51 22.78
C GLY A 453 -3.64 21.50 22.33
N SER A 454 -4.57 21.04 23.19
CA SER A 454 -6.00 21.30 23.13
C SER A 454 -6.42 22.23 24.26
N GLU A 455 -7.51 22.97 24.10
CA GLU A 455 -8.09 23.80 25.16
C GLU A 455 -8.50 22.98 26.38
N ARG A 456 -8.90 21.70 26.16
CA ARG A 456 -9.19 20.74 27.23
C ARG A 456 -8.20 19.59 27.25
N VAL A 457 -7.55 19.43 28.39
CA VAL A 457 -6.54 18.39 28.60
C VAL A 457 -7.15 17.09 29.13
N GLN A 458 -8.41 17.14 29.61
CA GLN A 458 -9.10 15.98 30.20
C GLN A 458 -10.62 16.03 30.07
N VAL A 459 -11.24 14.84 30.11
CA VAL A 459 -12.68 14.60 30.24
C VAL A 459 -12.92 13.77 31.48
N VAL A 460 -13.98 14.07 32.21
CA VAL A 460 -14.41 13.30 33.40
C VAL A 460 -15.86 12.89 33.23
N LEU A 461 -16.16 11.59 33.39
CA LEU A 461 -17.50 11.04 33.28
C LEU A 461 -17.89 10.26 34.55
N PRO A 462 -19.11 10.45 35.12
CA PRO A 462 -19.60 9.69 36.26
C PRO A 462 -19.98 8.26 35.85
N VAL A 463 -19.39 7.26 36.51
CA VAL A 463 -19.59 5.83 36.17
C VAL A 463 -21.03 5.40 36.35
N VAL A 464 -21.70 5.89 37.39
CA VAL A 464 -23.08 5.50 37.77
C VAL A 464 -24.10 5.83 36.66
N GLU A 465 -23.84 6.85 35.84
CA GLU A 465 -24.75 7.30 34.78
C GLU A 465 -24.47 6.63 33.43
N LEU A 466 -23.30 6.05 33.25
CA LEU A 466 -22.86 5.57 31.94
C LEU A 466 -23.73 4.48 31.34
N ALA A 467 -24.23 3.54 32.15
CA ALA A 467 -25.09 2.47 31.62
C ALA A 467 -26.38 3.01 30.99
N LYS A 468 -27.00 4.00 31.67
CA LYS A 468 -28.22 4.67 31.15
C LYS A 468 -27.89 5.55 29.93
N ALA A 469 -26.78 6.28 29.98
CA ALA A 469 -26.31 7.10 28.87
C ALA A 469 -25.99 6.24 27.63
N ASP A 470 -25.24 5.17 27.79
CA ASP A 470 -24.91 4.24 26.71
C ASP A 470 -26.19 3.68 26.04
N ALA A 471 -27.22 3.32 26.85
CA ALA A 471 -28.50 2.84 26.30
C ALA A 471 -29.21 3.92 25.44
N ARG A 472 -29.26 5.19 25.92
CA ARG A 472 -29.83 6.30 25.14
C ARG A 472 -29.04 6.54 23.85
N ILE A 473 -27.72 6.63 23.96
CA ILE A 473 -26.81 6.86 22.83
C ILE A 473 -26.95 5.74 21.78
N LYS A 474 -27.02 4.48 22.22
CA LYS A 474 -27.24 3.32 21.34
C LYS A 474 -28.50 3.51 20.48
N ASN A 475 -29.61 3.90 21.11
CA ASN A 475 -30.88 4.06 20.43
C ASN A 475 -30.91 5.31 19.52
N ASN A 476 -30.42 6.45 20.01
CA ASN A 476 -30.45 7.72 19.28
C ASN A 476 -29.56 7.71 18.04
N PHE A 477 -28.41 7.02 18.12
CA PHE A 477 -27.44 6.97 17.02
C PHE A 477 -27.41 5.61 16.29
N GLN A 478 -28.34 4.72 16.59
CA GLN A 478 -28.52 3.39 15.97
C GLN A 478 -27.21 2.59 15.95
N ILE A 479 -26.49 2.60 17.07
CA ILE A 479 -25.20 1.94 17.19
C ILE A 479 -25.39 0.43 17.44
N PRO A 480 -24.97 -0.47 16.54
CA PRO A 480 -25.18 -1.90 16.72
C PRO A 480 -24.28 -2.47 17.83
N ARG A 481 -23.06 -1.96 17.98
CA ARG A 481 -22.06 -2.40 18.96
C ARG A 481 -21.28 -1.21 19.50
N PHE A 482 -20.96 -1.21 20.80
CA PHE A 482 -20.12 -0.16 21.40
C PHE A 482 -18.61 -0.36 21.21
N GLN A 483 -18.21 -1.50 20.73
CA GLN A 483 -16.79 -1.79 20.48
C GLN A 483 -16.59 -2.75 19.31
N SER A 484 -15.48 -2.55 18.61
CA SER A 484 -14.87 -3.42 17.60
C SER A 484 -13.37 -3.36 17.84
N LEU A 485 -12.79 -4.42 18.41
CA LEU A 485 -11.37 -4.49 18.83
C LEU A 485 -10.58 -5.45 17.96
#